data_8979ccf5a783c9a74914fa9288151866
#
_entry.id   8979ccf5a783c9a74914fa9288151866
#
_cell.length_a   1.000
_cell.length_b   1.000
_cell.length_c   1.000
_cell.angle_alpha   90.00
_cell.angle_beta   90.00
_cell.angle_gamma   90.00
#
_symmetry.space_group_name_H-M   'P 1'
#
loop_
_entity.id
_entity.type
_entity.pdbx_description
1 polymer ?
#
loop_
_entity_poly.entity_id
_entity_poly.type
_entity_poly.pdbx_seq_one_letter_code
_entity_poly.pdbx_strand_id
1 'polypeptide(L)' 'MEDDNKTVFYKEKIKELSERELEILRHIVEGMSNKDIGDKLHISHRTVDTHRTNIMRKLDASNVASLVRIALKTGVIH' A
#
# COMPACT_ATOMS: atom_id res chain seq x y z
N MET A 1 -5.42 -17.79 -16.19
CA MET A 1 -4.19 -18.01 -15.45
C MET A 1 -4.34 -17.50 -14.05
N GLU A 2 -3.63 -18.12 -13.10
CA GLU A 2 -3.75 -17.78 -11.68
C GLU A 2 -3.42 -16.31 -11.40
N ASP A 3 -2.39 -15.77 -12.06
CA ASP A 3 -1.98 -14.39 -11.85
C ASP A 3 -3.08 -13.39 -12.24
N ASP A 4 -3.84 -13.69 -13.29
CA ASP A 4 -4.92 -12.81 -13.75
C ASP A 4 -6.04 -12.75 -12.72
N ASN A 5 -6.38 -13.88 -12.11
CA ASN A 5 -7.41 -13.94 -11.07
C ASN A 5 -6.98 -13.14 -9.83
N LYS A 6 -5.73 -13.30 -9.43
CA LYS A 6 -5.19 -12.56 -8.28
C LYS A 6 -5.12 -11.07 -8.57
N THR A 7 -4.76 -10.70 -9.80
CA THR A 7 -4.69 -9.30 -10.19
C THR A 7 -6.08 -8.64 -10.09
N VAL A 8 -7.12 -9.33 -10.54
CA VAL A 8 -8.49 -8.82 -10.42
C VAL A 8 -8.86 -8.64 -8.95
N PHE A 9 -8.55 -9.62 -8.12
CA PHE A 9 -8.80 -9.56 -6.68
C PHE A 9 -8.14 -8.31 -6.07
N TYR A 10 -6.85 -8.10 -6.36
CA TYR A 10 -6.11 -6.97 -5.81
C TYR A 10 -6.62 -5.63 -6.33
N LYS A 11 -7.02 -5.56 -7.60
CA LYS A 11 -7.60 -4.33 -8.15
C LYS A 11 -8.88 -3.94 -7.41
N GLU A 12 -9.69 -4.93 -7.05
CA GLU A 12 -10.89 -4.68 -6.25
C GLU A 12 -10.54 -4.20 -4.86
N LYS A 13 -9.53 -4.80 -4.23
CA LYS A 13 -9.10 -4.42 -2.88
C LYS A 13 -8.49 -3.02 -2.86
N ILE A 14 -7.75 -2.65 -3.91
CA ILE A 14 -7.17 -1.31 -4.03
C ILE A 14 -8.27 -0.24 -3.99
N LYS A 15 -9.43 -0.53 -4.57
CA LYS A 15 -10.54 0.41 -4.57
C LYS A 15 -11.10 0.66 -3.16
N GLU A 16 -10.81 -0.22 -2.22
CA GLU A 16 -11.25 -0.06 -0.83
C GLU A 16 -10.31 0.85 -0.03
N LEU A 17 -9.17 1.22 -0.59
CA LEU A 17 -8.23 2.10 0.09
C LEU A 17 -8.70 3.56 0.00
N SER A 18 -8.52 4.29 1.09
CA SER A 18 -8.78 5.73 1.10
C SER A 18 -7.70 6.45 0.28
N GLU A 19 -7.96 7.73 -0.04
CA GLU A 19 -6.96 8.53 -0.75
C GLU A 19 -5.66 8.63 0.05
N ARG A 20 -5.76 8.78 1.37
CA ARG A 20 -4.58 8.84 2.23
C ARG A 20 -3.84 7.52 2.22
N GLU A 21 -4.55 6.39 2.25
CA GLU A 21 -3.92 5.09 2.19
C GLU A 21 -3.21 4.87 0.86
N LEU A 22 -3.81 5.29 -0.24
CA LEU A 22 -3.17 5.20 -1.55
C LEU A 22 -1.89 6.04 -1.60
N GLU A 23 -1.95 7.23 -1.04
CA GLU A 23 -0.79 8.12 -0.98
C GLU A 23 0.35 7.47 -0.19
N ILE A 24 0.02 6.91 0.97
CA ILE A 24 1.01 6.24 1.80
C ILE A 24 1.57 5.01 1.10
N LEU A 25 0.71 4.24 0.43
CA LEU A 25 1.15 3.08 -0.35
C LEU A 25 2.19 3.47 -1.40
N ARG A 26 1.96 4.57 -2.11
CA ARG A 26 2.92 5.05 -3.10
C ARG A 26 4.28 5.36 -2.47
N HIS A 27 4.27 6.00 -1.31
CA HIS A 27 5.52 6.33 -0.63
C HIS A 27 6.23 5.07 -0.12
N ILE A 28 5.48 4.07 0.33
CA ILE A 28 6.07 2.79 0.74
C ILE A 28 6.77 2.13 -0.45
N VAL A 29 6.14 2.14 -1.60
CA VAL A 29 6.72 1.56 -2.83
C VAL A 29 7.97 2.31 -3.25
N GLU A 30 8.00 3.63 -3.01
CA GLU A 30 9.18 4.45 -3.28
C GLU A 30 10.34 4.18 -2.31
N GLY A 31 10.10 3.39 -1.27
CA GLY A 31 11.13 3.04 -0.31
C GLY A 31 11.23 3.98 0.89
N MET A 32 10.26 4.85 1.08
CA MET A 32 10.27 5.79 2.20
C MET A 32 9.98 5.07 3.52
N SER A 33 10.71 5.46 4.56
CA SER A 33 10.48 4.95 5.90
C SER A 33 9.23 5.59 6.52
N ASN A 34 8.73 5.00 7.62
CA ASN A 34 7.60 5.59 8.35
C ASN A 34 7.91 7.03 8.78
N LYS A 35 9.16 7.27 9.21
CA LYS A 35 9.58 8.60 9.61
C LYS A 35 9.48 9.57 8.43
N ASP A 36 10.02 9.18 7.28
CA ASP A 36 10.02 10.04 6.09
C ASP A 36 8.60 10.33 5.63
N ILE A 37 7.74 9.33 5.63
CA ILE A 37 6.34 9.51 5.24
C ILE A 37 5.64 10.44 6.23
N GLY A 38 5.86 10.22 7.52
CA GLY A 38 5.25 11.06 8.54
C GLY A 38 5.69 12.52 8.42
N ASP A 39 6.99 12.74 8.19
CA ASP A 39 7.52 14.09 8.01
C ASP A 39 6.93 14.75 6.77
N LYS A 40 6.83 14.01 5.68
CA LYS A 40 6.29 14.55 4.43
C LYS A 40 4.82 14.89 4.52
N LEU A 41 4.03 14.07 5.19
CA LEU A 41 2.59 14.24 5.29
C LEU A 41 2.14 14.98 6.56
N HIS A 42 3.09 15.35 7.41
CA HIS A 42 2.84 16.04 8.68
C HIS A 42 1.94 15.22 9.62
N ILE A 43 2.23 13.93 9.71
CA ILE A 43 1.54 13.01 10.63
C ILE A 43 2.58 12.23 11.42
N SER A 44 2.17 11.67 12.56
CA SER A 44 3.11 10.93 13.41
C SER A 44 3.50 9.60 12.77
N HIS A 45 4.67 9.08 13.19
CA HIS A 45 5.14 7.76 12.74
C HIS A 45 4.13 6.67 13.11
N ARG A 46 3.51 6.82 14.28
CA ARG A 46 2.50 5.86 14.74
C ARG A 46 1.29 5.87 13.78
N THR A 47 0.87 7.04 13.32
CA THR A 47 -0.23 7.15 12.37
C THR A 47 0.13 6.48 11.05
N VAL A 48 1.36 6.68 10.58
CA VAL A 48 1.84 6.01 9.37
C VAL A 48 1.79 4.50 9.55
N ASP A 49 2.27 4.02 10.71
CA ASP A 49 2.27 2.58 10.97
C ASP A 49 0.86 2.00 11.00
N THR A 50 -0.08 2.73 11.56
CA THR A 50 -1.48 2.32 11.57
C THR A 50 -2.02 2.20 10.14
N HIS A 51 -1.71 3.19 9.30
CA HIS A 51 -2.12 3.13 7.90
C HIS A 51 -1.49 1.94 7.17
N ARG A 52 -0.19 1.68 7.41
CA ARG A 52 0.49 0.53 6.81
C ARG A 52 -0.19 -0.78 7.19
N THR A 53 -0.49 -0.94 8.47
CA THR A 53 -1.17 -2.13 8.97
C THR A 53 -2.52 -2.30 8.28
N ASN A 54 -3.29 -1.24 8.17
CA ASN A 54 -4.61 -1.30 7.51
C ASN A 54 -4.49 -1.61 6.02
N ILE A 55 -3.52 -1.01 5.34
CA ILE A 55 -3.28 -1.27 3.92
C ILE A 55 -2.92 -2.74 3.71
N MET A 56 -2.00 -3.25 4.51
CA MET A 56 -1.56 -4.64 4.39
C MET A 56 -2.71 -5.61 4.65
N ARG A 57 -3.56 -5.31 5.63
CA ARG A 57 -4.72 -6.13 5.92
C ARG A 57 -5.71 -6.11 4.76
N LYS A 58 -6.00 -4.93 4.21
CA LYS A 58 -6.95 -4.79 3.11
C LYS A 58 -6.48 -5.49 1.84
N LEU A 59 -5.18 -5.47 1.60
CA LEU A 59 -4.59 -6.09 0.41
C LEU A 59 -4.13 -7.52 0.67
N ASP A 60 -4.35 -8.03 1.87
CA ASP A 60 -3.93 -9.38 2.25
C ASP A 60 -2.43 -9.59 2.00
N ALA A 61 -1.63 -8.58 2.32
CA ALA A 61 -0.18 -8.63 2.19
C ALA A 61 0.45 -8.93 3.54
N SER A 62 1.35 -9.90 3.59
CA SER A 62 1.99 -10.32 4.83
C SER A 62 3.31 -9.60 5.12
N ASN A 63 3.85 -8.90 4.12
CA ASN A 63 5.09 -8.14 4.28
C ASN A 63 5.16 -7.05 3.22
N VAL A 64 6.18 -6.18 3.35
CA VAL A 64 6.33 -5.04 2.44
C VAL A 64 6.62 -5.49 1.01
N ALA A 65 7.39 -6.55 0.84
CA ALA A 65 7.70 -7.06 -0.50
C ALA A 65 6.44 -7.48 -1.24
N SER A 66 5.52 -8.17 -0.55
CA SER A 66 4.24 -8.55 -1.13
C SER A 66 3.41 -7.32 -1.49
N LEU A 67 3.43 -6.32 -0.62
CA LEU A 67 2.70 -5.08 -0.83
C LEU A 67 3.19 -4.36 -2.09
N VAL A 68 4.51 -4.26 -2.26
CA VAL A 68 5.11 -3.63 -3.44
C VAL A 68 4.72 -4.39 -4.70
N ARG A 69 4.75 -5.71 -4.65
CA ARG A 69 4.38 -6.55 -5.80
C ARG A 69 2.92 -6.30 -6.20
N ILE A 70 2.03 -6.26 -5.23
CA ILE A 70 0.61 -6.01 -5.47
C ILE A 70 0.41 -4.64 -6.12
N ALA A 71 1.08 -3.62 -5.60
CA ALA A 71 0.98 -2.27 -6.13
C ALA A 71 1.42 -2.19 -7.59
N LEU A 72 2.52 -2.88 -7.92
CA LEU A 72 3.03 -2.91 -9.29
C LEU A 72 2.11 -3.67 -10.22
N LYS A 73 1.57 -4.81 -9.77
CA LYS A 73 0.67 -5.63 -10.58
C LYS A 73 -0.64 -4.93 -10.89
N THR A 74 -1.14 -4.14 -9.97
CA THR A 74 -2.43 -3.46 -10.14
C THR A 74 -2.30 -2.16 -10.92
N GLY A 75 -1.08 -1.71 -11.18
CA GLY A 75 -0.85 -0.47 -11.92
C GLY A 75 -1.14 0.79 -11.12
N VAL A 76 -1.35 0.66 -9.81
CA VAL A 76 -1.59 1.83 -8.95
C VAL A 76 -0.32 2.68 -8.82
N ILE A 77 0.82 2.06 -9.04
CA ILE A 77 2.13 2.72 -9.05
C ILE A 77 2.74 2.52 -10.44
N HIS A 78 3.25 3.59 -11.00
CA HIS A 78 3.90 3.56 -12.32
C HIS A 78 5.40 3.64 -12.21
#